data_6ec724a737cda20c0c6ffbed2128fde0
#
_entry.id   6ec724a737cda20c0c6ffbed2128fde0
#
_cell.length_a   1.000
_cell.length_b   1.000
_cell.length_c   1.000
_cell.angle_alpha   90.00
_cell.angle_beta   90.00
_cell.angle_gamma   90.00
#
_symmetry.space_group_name_H-M   'P 1'
#
loop_
_entity.id
_entity.type
_entity.pdbx_description
1 polymer ?
#
loop_
_entity_poly.entity_id
_entity_poly.type
_entity_poly.pdbx_seq_one_letter_code
_entity_poly.pdbx_strand_id
1 'polypeptide(L)'
;MNYNIISTGSQGNAVVINDTILVDCGVSFKALKDVYKDLQIVLLTHIHTDHFNGKTIKRLADERPTIRIGCCEWLVNDLVEAGVPKQQIDVLGIGKIYDYKVFKVSPIKLYHNVPNCGYRIFANGEKAIYATDTEHLQGITAKDYDLYMIEANYTDEDLQERINAKLEAGEYSYELNVASRHLSHEQASEWLMENMSAKSEYVFLHGHKDKKKTQEWEYADT
;
A
#
# COMPACT_ATOMS: atom_id res chain seq x y z
N MET A 1 -14.81 -4.69 -7.13
CA MET A 1 -14.46 -4.44 -5.69
C MET A 1 -14.35 -2.94 -5.50
N ASN A 2 -15.11 -2.32 -4.58
CA ASN A 2 -15.02 -0.87 -4.37
C ASN A 2 -13.78 -0.51 -3.54
N TYR A 3 -13.28 0.70 -3.73
CA TYR A 3 -12.17 1.22 -2.94
C TYR A 3 -12.25 2.74 -2.79
N ASN A 4 -11.64 3.25 -1.72
CA ASN A 4 -11.51 4.68 -1.45
C ASN A 4 -10.06 4.98 -1.01
N ILE A 5 -9.34 5.76 -1.80
CA ILE A 5 -7.99 6.20 -1.48
C ILE A 5 -8.08 7.44 -0.61
N ILE A 6 -7.87 7.27 0.71
CA ILE A 6 -7.82 8.38 1.66
C ILE A 6 -6.54 9.20 1.44
N SER A 7 -5.43 8.50 1.24
CA SER A 7 -4.13 9.09 0.93
C SER A 7 -3.22 8.05 0.28
N THR A 8 -2.28 8.50 -0.56
CA THR A 8 -1.22 7.66 -1.12
C THR A 8 0.04 8.49 -1.36
N GLY A 9 1.21 7.86 -1.19
CA GLY A 9 2.55 8.47 -1.34
C GLY A 9 3.19 8.86 0.00
N SER A 10 4.35 9.53 -0.06
CA SER A 10 5.23 9.83 1.08
C SER A 10 4.60 10.68 2.20
N GLN A 11 3.42 11.24 2.01
CA GLN A 11 2.71 11.99 3.05
C GLN A 11 1.75 11.13 3.87
N GLY A 12 1.59 9.88 3.50
CA GLY A 12 0.76 8.91 4.19
C GLY A 12 -0.02 8.03 3.22
N ASN A 13 -0.09 6.75 3.56
CA ASN A 13 -0.83 5.75 2.80
C ASN A 13 -1.98 5.23 3.66
N ALA A 14 -3.18 5.21 3.09
CA ALA A 14 -4.39 4.69 3.69
C ALA A 14 -5.43 4.45 2.60
N VAL A 15 -5.74 3.19 2.33
CA VAL A 15 -6.71 2.78 1.31
C VAL A 15 -7.78 1.91 1.95
N VAL A 16 -9.04 2.29 1.79
CA VAL A 16 -10.17 1.49 2.26
C VAL A 16 -10.70 0.64 1.12
N ILE A 17 -10.86 -0.65 1.34
CA ILE A 17 -11.41 -1.61 0.38
C ILE A 17 -12.71 -2.17 0.94
N ASN A 18 -13.77 -2.21 0.13
CA ASN A 18 -15.11 -2.66 0.50
C ASN A 18 -15.61 -2.06 1.83
N ASP A 19 -15.34 -0.79 2.06
CA ASP A 19 -15.73 0.04 3.21
C ASP A 19 -15.25 -0.47 4.59
N THR A 20 -14.69 -1.68 4.65
CA THR A 20 -14.42 -2.40 5.92
C THR A 20 -12.94 -2.77 6.13
N ILE A 21 -12.12 -2.77 5.08
CA ILE A 21 -10.71 -3.15 5.13
C ILE A 21 -9.87 -1.91 4.87
N LEU A 22 -9.15 -1.44 5.88
CA LEU A 22 -8.13 -0.40 5.71
C LEU A 22 -6.78 -1.05 5.44
N VAL A 23 -6.12 -0.71 4.35
CA VAL A 23 -4.73 -1.10 4.08
C VAL A 23 -3.85 0.11 4.31
N ASP A 24 -2.88 -0.06 5.20
CA ASP A 24 -2.01 0.95 5.80
C ASP A 24 -2.74 2.06 6.57
N CYS A 25 -2.02 2.67 7.50
CA CYS A 25 -2.54 3.71 8.37
C CYS A 25 -1.45 4.75 8.65
N GLY A 26 -0.88 5.34 7.57
CA GLY A 26 0.14 6.39 7.65
C GLY A 26 -0.44 7.80 7.81
N VAL A 27 -1.74 7.91 8.04
CA VAL A 27 -2.46 9.19 8.10
C VAL A 27 -2.89 9.55 9.52
N SER A 28 -3.31 10.81 9.71
CA SER A 28 -3.92 11.23 10.98
C SER A 28 -5.30 10.61 11.15
N PHE A 29 -5.75 10.44 12.40
CA PHE A 29 -7.10 9.95 12.69
C PHE A 29 -8.20 10.85 12.09
N LYS A 30 -7.94 12.16 11.94
CA LYS A 30 -8.87 13.09 11.30
C LYS A 30 -9.16 12.71 9.85
N ALA A 31 -8.18 12.17 9.13
CA ALA A 31 -8.36 11.72 7.75
C ALA A 31 -9.30 10.51 7.64
N LEU A 32 -9.41 9.71 8.70
CA LEU A 32 -10.24 8.51 8.76
C LEU A 32 -11.66 8.75 9.35
N LYS A 33 -12.00 9.99 9.76
CA LYS A 33 -13.20 10.31 10.53
C LYS A 33 -14.50 9.84 9.90
N ASP A 34 -14.56 9.81 8.57
CA ASP A 34 -15.75 9.49 7.81
C ASP A 34 -15.91 7.97 7.54
N VAL A 35 -14.82 7.19 7.74
CA VAL A 35 -14.77 5.75 7.42
C VAL A 35 -14.51 4.84 8.63
N TYR A 36 -13.85 5.35 9.69
CA TYR A 36 -13.34 4.49 10.78
C TYR A 36 -14.40 3.65 11.49
N LYS A 37 -15.66 4.08 11.47
CA LYS A 37 -16.76 3.37 12.15
C LYS A 37 -17.13 2.06 11.48
N ASP A 38 -16.92 1.94 10.19
CA ASP A 38 -17.27 0.77 9.39
C ASP A 38 -16.11 -0.22 9.25
N LEU A 39 -14.89 0.22 9.60
CA LEU A 39 -13.70 -0.63 9.50
C LEU A 39 -13.81 -1.85 10.42
N GLN A 40 -13.49 -3.01 9.89
CA GLN A 40 -13.40 -4.28 10.60
C GLN A 40 -11.95 -4.69 10.84
N ILE A 41 -11.06 -4.34 9.92
CA ILE A 41 -9.64 -4.66 10.00
C ILE A 41 -8.78 -3.51 9.45
N VAL A 42 -7.60 -3.34 10.05
CA VAL A 42 -6.47 -2.60 9.48
C VAL A 42 -5.39 -3.60 9.11
N LEU A 43 -4.97 -3.63 7.86
CA LEU A 43 -3.87 -4.45 7.36
C LEU A 43 -2.63 -3.57 7.20
N LEU A 44 -1.55 -3.87 7.90
CA LEU A 44 -0.32 -3.08 7.87
C LEU A 44 0.77 -3.79 7.10
N THR A 45 1.45 -3.06 6.23
CA THR A 45 2.48 -3.60 5.34
C THR A 45 3.87 -3.57 5.99
N HIS A 46 4.33 -2.40 6.43
CA HIS A 46 5.66 -2.19 7.01
C HIS A 46 5.71 -0.96 7.95
N ILE A 47 6.90 -0.69 8.53
CA ILE A 47 7.06 0.25 9.66
C ILE A 47 7.25 1.72 9.25
N HIS A 48 7.44 2.06 8.00
CA HIS A 48 7.66 3.45 7.62
C HIS A 48 6.50 4.35 8.06
N THR A 49 6.80 5.57 8.44
CA THR A 49 5.85 6.49 9.09
C THR A 49 4.68 6.90 8.18
N ASP A 50 4.85 6.83 6.89
CA ASP A 50 3.80 7.03 5.89
C ASP A 50 2.91 5.80 5.65
N HIS A 51 3.19 4.66 6.32
CA HIS A 51 2.35 3.45 6.37
C HIS A 51 1.91 3.11 7.79
N PHE A 52 2.68 3.52 8.80
CA PHE A 52 2.47 3.19 10.20
C PHE A 52 2.42 4.44 11.09
N ASN A 53 1.23 4.95 11.37
CA ASN A 53 1.03 6.00 12.37
C ASN A 53 0.52 5.37 13.68
N GLY A 54 1.43 5.04 14.59
CA GLY A 54 1.11 4.37 15.85
C GLY A 54 0.05 5.09 16.69
N LYS A 55 0.04 6.44 16.67
CA LYS A 55 -0.98 7.24 17.41
C LYS A 55 -2.36 7.05 16.81
N THR A 56 -2.47 7.03 15.48
CA THR A 56 -3.75 6.82 14.78
C THR A 56 -4.23 5.38 14.97
N ILE A 57 -3.34 4.39 14.81
CA ILE A 57 -3.66 2.97 14.98
C ILE A 57 -4.15 2.69 16.41
N LYS A 58 -3.43 3.22 17.42
CA LYS A 58 -3.86 3.09 18.82
C LYS A 58 -5.24 3.69 19.03
N ARG A 59 -5.48 4.90 18.52
CA ARG A 59 -6.78 5.54 18.66
C ARG A 59 -7.90 4.73 17.99
N LEU A 60 -7.66 4.16 16.80
CA LEU A 60 -8.60 3.23 16.16
C LEU A 60 -8.92 2.03 17.05
N ALA A 61 -7.89 1.44 17.68
CA ALA A 61 -8.06 0.31 18.59
C ALA A 61 -8.88 0.68 19.85
N ASP A 62 -8.69 1.88 20.39
CA ASP A 62 -9.44 2.38 21.55
C ASP A 62 -10.91 2.70 21.19
N GLU A 63 -11.13 3.41 20.09
CA GLU A 63 -12.48 3.81 19.62
C GLU A 63 -13.30 2.60 19.10
N ARG A 64 -12.64 1.55 18.66
CA ARG A 64 -13.20 0.36 18.05
C ARG A 64 -12.64 -0.92 18.69
N PRO A 65 -13.12 -1.32 19.90
CA PRO A 65 -12.58 -2.49 20.61
C PRO A 65 -12.69 -3.83 19.85
N THR A 66 -13.54 -3.89 18.82
CA THR A 66 -13.71 -5.08 17.98
C THR A 66 -12.89 -5.08 16.71
N ILE A 67 -12.21 -3.94 16.37
CA ILE A 67 -11.38 -3.88 15.18
C ILE A 67 -10.19 -4.83 15.28
N ARG A 68 -9.82 -5.46 14.18
CA ARG A 68 -8.62 -6.29 14.10
C ARG A 68 -7.49 -5.49 13.47
N ILE A 69 -6.27 -5.71 13.94
CA ILE A 69 -5.05 -5.14 13.34
C ILE A 69 -4.22 -6.32 12.82
N GLY A 70 -4.30 -6.57 11.52
CA GLY A 70 -3.55 -7.61 10.84
C GLY A 70 -2.18 -7.12 10.40
N CYS A 71 -1.12 -7.82 10.78
CA CYS A 71 0.25 -7.52 10.38
C CYS A 71 1.11 -8.76 10.34
N CYS A 72 2.24 -8.71 9.66
CA CYS A 72 3.26 -9.74 9.79
C CYS A 72 4.05 -9.58 11.09
N GLU A 73 4.78 -10.62 11.48
CA GLU A 73 5.47 -10.73 12.77
C GLU A 73 6.37 -9.55 13.12
N TRP A 74 7.02 -8.96 12.11
CA TRP A 74 7.95 -7.84 12.30
C TRP A 74 7.32 -6.54 12.82
N LEU A 75 6.00 -6.36 12.73
CA LEU A 75 5.29 -5.17 13.23
C LEU A 75 4.64 -5.37 14.61
N VAL A 76 4.68 -6.59 15.16
CA VAL A 76 3.99 -6.90 16.42
C VAL A 76 4.52 -6.07 17.59
N ASN A 77 5.84 -5.95 17.70
CA ASN A 77 6.45 -5.18 18.79
C ASN A 77 6.11 -3.69 18.67
N ASP A 78 6.18 -3.12 17.48
CA ASP A 78 5.85 -1.71 17.23
C ASP A 78 4.37 -1.41 17.57
N LEU A 79 3.47 -2.32 17.26
CA LEU A 79 2.05 -2.20 17.64
C LEU A 79 1.85 -2.23 19.16
N VAL A 80 2.53 -3.13 19.84
CA VAL A 80 2.49 -3.23 21.31
C VAL A 80 3.08 -1.97 21.96
N GLU A 81 4.21 -1.48 21.46
CA GLU A 81 4.84 -0.23 21.90
C GLU A 81 3.97 0.99 21.63
N ALA A 82 3.24 1.02 20.51
CA ALA A 82 2.22 2.04 20.23
C ALA A 82 1.01 1.97 21.19
N GLY A 83 0.88 0.89 21.98
CA GLY A 83 -0.19 0.69 22.96
C GLY A 83 -1.43 0.00 22.41
N VAL A 84 -1.33 -0.70 21.28
CA VAL A 84 -2.43 -1.52 20.74
C VAL A 84 -2.62 -2.76 21.62
N PRO A 85 -3.84 -3.07 22.07
CA PRO A 85 -4.11 -4.27 22.86
C PRO A 85 -3.76 -5.54 22.08
N LYS A 86 -2.98 -6.45 22.69
CA LYS A 86 -2.52 -7.69 22.04
C LYS A 86 -3.67 -8.53 21.47
N GLN A 87 -4.82 -8.55 22.15
CA GLN A 87 -6.00 -9.29 21.69
C GLN A 87 -6.63 -8.76 20.40
N GLN A 88 -6.28 -7.54 19.97
CA GLN A 88 -6.72 -6.97 18.69
C GLN A 88 -5.74 -7.22 17.55
N ILE A 89 -4.53 -7.73 17.85
CA ILE A 89 -3.48 -7.98 16.86
C ILE A 89 -3.62 -9.39 16.29
N ASP A 90 -3.69 -9.49 14.96
CA ASP A 90 -3.63 -10.74 14.20
C ASP A 90 -2.28 -10.87 13.52
N VAL A 91 -1.49 -11.87 13.91
CA VAL A 91 -0.19 -12.14 13.29
C VAL A 91 -0.38 -12.99 12.04
N LEU A 92 -0.07 -12.40 10.89
CA LEU A 92 -0.29 -12.99 9.57
C LEU A 92 1.04 -13.52 8.99
N GLY A 93 1.08 -14.79 8.61
CA GLY A 93 2.24 -15.40 7.96
C GLY A 93 2.16 -15.28 6.45
N ILE A 94 3.27 -14.94 5.80
CA ILE A 94 3.39 -14.85 4.34
C ILE A 94 2.85 -16.13 3.66
N GLY A 95 2.01 -15.97 2.65
CA GLY A 95 1.43 -17.04 1.85
C GLY A 95 0.29 -17.83 2.52
N LYS A 96 -0.03 -17.56 3.79
CA LYS A 96 -1.17 -18.18 4.49
C LYS A 96 -2.44 -17.39 4.22
N ILE A 97 -3.57 -18.11 4.14
CA ILE A 97 -4.90 -17.50 3.96
C ILE A 97 -5.59 -17.41 5.33
N TYR A 98 -6.11 -16.23 5.65
CA TYR A 98 -6.87 -15.94 6.86
C TYR A 98 -8.30 -15.59 6.49
N ASP A 99 -9.26 -16.26 7.11
CA ASP A 99 -10.70 -16.12 6.83
C ASP A 99 -11.37 -15.29 7.93
N TYR A 100 -11.86 -14.11 7.55
CA TYR A 100 -12.63 -13.19 8.41
C TYR A 100 -14.14 -13.27 8.15
N LYS A 101 -14.61 -14.40 7.59
CA LYS A 101 -16.01 -14.70 7.22
C LYS A 101 -16.54 -13.93 6.00
N VAL A 102 -16.45 -12.60 6.04
CA VAL A 102 -16.95 -11.73 4.94
C VAL A 102 -15.87 -11.43 3.90
N PHE A 103 -14.61 -11.66 4.24
CA PHE A 103 -13.45 -11.54 3.33
C PHE A 103 -12.32 -12.47 3.79
N LYS A 104 -11.40 -12.75 2.88
CA LYS A 104 -10.15 -13.47 3.18
C LYS A 104 -8.97 -12.62 2.77
N VAL A 105 -7.86 -12.76 3.49
CA VAL A 105 -6.61 -12.09 3.17
C VAL A 105 -5.45 -13.07 3.16
N SER A 106 -4.45 -12.80 2.33
CA SER A 106 -3.20 -13.54 2.31
C SER A 106 -2.04 -12.55 2.11
N PRO A 107 -1.14 -12.37 3.09
CA PRO A 107 0.01 -11.52 2.89
C PRO A 107 0.99 -12.17 1.90
N ILE A 108 1.57 -11.35 1.04
CA ILE A 108 2.62 -11.70 0.08
C ILE A 108 3.90 -10.96 0.44
N LYS A 109 5.06 -11.61 0.24
CA LYS A 109 6.35 -10.96 0.50
C LYS A 109 6.61 -9.90 -0.55
N LEU A 110 7.01 -8.70 -0.09
CA LEU A 110 7.54 -7.62 -0.91
C LEU A 110 8.99 -7.32 -0.52
N TYR A 111 9.69 -6.57 -1.37
CA TYR A 111 11.13 -6.32 -1.25
C TYR A 111 11.38 -4.83 -1.12
N HIS A 112 11.77 -4.42 0.08
CA HIS A 112 12.03 -3.03 0.43
C HIS A 112 13.23 -2.94 1.39
N ASN A 113 13.64 -1.73 1.77
CA ASN A 113 14.73 -1.52 2.72
C ASN A 113 14.41 -1.94 4.18
N VAL A 114 13.15 -2.24 4.46
CA VAL A 114 12.65 -2.84 5.71
C VAL A 114 11.77 -4.05 5.37
N PRO A 115 11.52 -5.00 6.30
CA PRO A 115 10.57 -6.08 6.07
C PRO A 115 9.21 -5.55 5.64
N ASN A 116 8.70 -6.02 4.49
CA ASN A 116 7.48 -5.54 3.87
C ASN A 116 6.62 -6.67 3.33
N CYS A 117 5.31 -6.46 3.29
CA CYS A 117 4.34 -7.32 2.63
C CYS A 117 3.28 -6.52 1.86
N GLY A 118 2.73 -7.14 0.84
CA GLY A 118 1.46 -6.74 0.25
C GLY A 118 0.36 -7.71 0.66
N TYR A 119 -0.83 -7.55 0.10
CA TYR A 119 -1.99 -8.37 0.44
C TYR A 119 -2.75 -8.81 -0.79
N ARG A 120 -3.11 -10.11 -0.83
CA ARG A 120 -4.23 -10.59 -1.64
C ARG A 120 -5.48 -10.54 -0.80
N ILE A 121 -6.56 -9.97 -1.34
CA ILE A 121 -7.83 -9.77 -0.67
C ILE A 121 -8.92 -10.42 -1.52
N PHE A 122 -9.77 -11.23 -0.89
CA PHE A 122 -10.85 -11.96 -1.56
C PHE A 122 -12.15 -11.63 -0.83
N ALA A 123 -13.11 -11.03 -1.53
CA ALA A 123 -14.40 -10.67 -0.96
C ALA A 123 -15.48 -10.66 -2.05
N ASN A 124 -16.69 -11.10 -1.73
CA ASN A 124 -17.85 -11.09 -2.65
C ASN A 124 -17.60 -11.79 -4.00
N GLY A 125 -16.71 -12.79 -4.04
CA GLY A 125 -16.33 -13.49 -5.28
C GLY A 125 -15.27 -12.77 -6.12
N GLU A 126 -14.84 -11.58 -5.73
CA GLU A 126 -13.81 -10.77 -6.37
C GLU A 126 -12.45 -10.91 -5.67
N LYS A 127 -11.37 -10.63 -6.41
CA LYS A 127 -9.98 -10.73 -5.98
C LYS A 127 -9.26 -9.41 -6.18
N ALA A 128 -8.60 -8.90 -5.15
CA ALA A 128 -7.71 -7.75 -5.25
C ALA A 128 -6.29 -8.09 -4.82
N ILE A 129 -5.32 -7.36 -5.35
CA ILE A 129 -3.95 -7.34 -4.88
C ILE A 129 -3.53 -5.91 -4.56
N TYR A 130 -2.89 -5.73 -3.39
CA TYR A 130 -2.28 -4.49 -2.95
C TYR A 130 -0.78 -4.72 -2.79
N ALA A 131 0.04 -3.96 -3.50
CA ALA A 131 1.50 -4.07 -3.43
C ALA A 131 2.14 -2.71 -3.64
N THR A 132 2.69 -2.14 -2.57
CA THR A 132 3.39 -0.85 -2.55
C THR A 132 4.74 -1.00 -1.85
N ASP A 133 5.65 -0.09 -2.14
CA ASP A 133 6.98 -0.06 -1.55
C ASP A 133 7.75 -1.36 -1.80
N THR A 134 7.94 -1.66 -3.07
CA THR A 134 8.67 -2.85 -3.47
C THR A 134 9.60 -2.58 -4.65
N GLU A 135 10.80 -3.10 -4.58
CA GLU A 135 11.80 -3.03 -5.65
C GLU A 135 11.34 -3.76 -6.93
N HIS A 136 10.59 -4.86 -6.76
CA HIS A 136 10.12 -5.68 -7.88
C HIS A 136 8.92 -6.54 -7.49
N LEU A 137 8.20 -7.04 -8.51
CA LEU A 137 7.11 -8.02 -8.37
C LEU A 137 7.50 -9.41 -8.91
N GLN A 138 8.78 -9.69 -9.06
CA GLN A 138 9.28 -10.97 -9.57
C GLN A 138 8.82 -12.14 -8.69
N GLY A 139 8.27 -13.17 -9.31
CA GLY A 139 7.74 -14.36 -8.62
C GLY A 139 6.35 -14.15 -7.99
N ILE A 140 5.78 -12.95 -8.08
CA ILE A 140 4.41 -12.66 -7.65
C ILE A 140 3.51 -12.73 -8.88
N THR A 141 2.49 -13.57 -8.82
CA THR A 141 1.48 -13.71 -9.87
C THR A 141 0.10 -13.41 -9.30
N ALA A 142 -0.74 -12.70 -10.04
CA ALA A 142 -2.12 -12.39 -9.66
C ALA A 142 -3.01 -12.43 -10.92
N LYS A 143 -3.01 -13.58 -11.61
CA LYS A 143 -3.75 -13.76 -12.87
C LYS A 143 -5.25 -13.54 -12.68
N ASP A 144 -5.82 -12.73 -13.56
CA ASP A 144 -7.27 -12.49 -13.64
C ASP A 144 -7.86 -12.03 -12.30
N TYR A 145 -7.14 -11.13 -11.58
CA TYR A 145 -7.72 -10.44 -10.44
C TYR A 145 -8.62 -9.30 -10.93
N ASP A 146 -9.62 -8.95 -10.11
CA ASP A 146 -10.59 -7.91 -10.46
C ASP A 146 -10.02 -6.51 -10.21
N LEU A 147 -9.16 -6.34 -9.18
CA LEU A 147 -8.56 -5.06 -8.82
C LEU A 147 -7.07 -5.21 -8.51
N TYR A 148 -6.28 -4.34 -9.13
CA TYR A 148 -4.84 -4.22 -8.90
C TYR A 148 -4.52 -2.84 -8.33
N MET A 149 -3.95 -2.82 -7.13
CA MET A 149 -3.48 -1.63 -6.44
C MET A 149 -1.97 -1.73 -6.32
N ILE A 150 -1.27 -1.18 -7.28
CA ILE A 150 0.16 -1.41 -7.48
C ILE A 150 0.91 -0.09 -7.40
N GLU A 151 2.09 -0.11 -6.79
CA GLU A 151 2.99 1.03 -6.81
C GLU A 151 3.40 1.41 -8.24
N ALA A 152 3.47 2.72 -8.51
CA ALA A 152 4.18 3.30 -9.64
C ALA A 152 4.79 4.63 -9.18
N ASN A 153 6.00 4.57 -8.62
CA ASN A 153 6.59 5.69 -7.87
C ASN A 153 7.18 6.75 -8.80
N TYR A 154 7.80 6.36 -9.90
CA TYR A 154 8.49 7.24 -10.84
C TYR A 154 8.39 6.70 -12.27
N THR A 155 8.63 7.55 -13.26
CA THR A 155 8.94 7.12 -14.63
C THR A 155 10.45 7.02 -14.80
N ASP A 156 10.93 6.09 -15.63
CA ASP A 156 12.35 5.92 -15.87
C ASP A 156 12.98 7.20 -16.46
N GLU A 157 12.24 7.93 -17.30
CA GLU A 157 12.68 9.19 -17.90
C GLU A 157 12.85 10.29 -16.83
N ASP A 158 11.84 10.58 -16.01
CA ASP A 158 11.90 11.60 -14.96
C ASP A 158 13.00 11.30 -13.93
N LEU A 159 13.20 10.01 -13.62
CA LEU A 159 14.25 9.60 -12.68
C LEU A 159 15.64 9.87 -13.27
N GLN A 160 15.86 9.51 -14.53
CA GLN A 160 17.14 9.71 -15.21
C GLN A 160 17.47 11.20 -15.36
N GLU A 161 16.50 12.04 -15.70
CA GLU A 161 16.67 13.49 -15.76
C GLU A 161 17.12 14.06 -14.40
N ARG A 162 16.49 13.66 -13.30
CA ARG A 162 16.84 14.09 -11.94
C ARG A 162 18.24 13.63 -11.53
N ILE A 163 18.61 12.39 -11.85
CA ILE A 163 19.94 11.86 -11.60
C ILE A 163 20.99 12.72 -12.35
N ASN A 164 20.78 12.95 -13.64
CA ASN A 164 21.71 13.72 -14.47
C ASN A 164 21.89 15.16 -13.97
N ALA A 165 20.78 15.84 -13.63
CA ALA A 165 20.82 17.20 -13.12
C ALA A 165 21.62 17.32 -11.82
N LYS A 166 21.54 16.33 -10.92
CA LYS A 166 22.31 16.31 -9.68
C LYS A 166 23.79 15.99 -9.90
N LEU A 167 24.09 15.05 -10.80
CA LEU A 167 25.46 14.74 -11.16
C LEU A 167 26.17 15.95 -11.79
N GLU A 168 25.50 16.69 -12.67
CA GLU A 168 26.01 17.93 -13.25
C GLU A 168 26.26 19.04 -12.19
N ALA A 169 25.40 19.09 -11.17
CA ALA A 169 25.58 20.01 -10.03
C ALA A 169 26.63 19.56 -9.02
N GLY A 170 27.20 18.35 -9.17
CA GLY A 170 28.13 17.76 -8.20
C GLY A 170 27.49 17.37 -6.89
N GLU A 171 26.16 17.16 -6.88
CA GLU A 171 25.39 16.79 -5.71
C GLU A 171 25.21 15.27 -5.62
N TYR A 172 25.00 14.77 -4.38
CA TYR A 172 24.60 13.37 -4.18
C TYR A 172 23.20 13.11 -4.70
N SER A 173 23.06 12.08 -5.54
CA SER A 173 21.74 11.69 -6.08
C SER A 173 21.04 10.69 -5.14
N TYR A 174 20.04 11.16 -4.40
CA TYR A 174 19.14 10.32 -3.62
C TYR A 174 18.26 9.42 -4.52
N GLU A 175 18.06 9.83 -5.75
CA GLU A 175 17.25 9.18 -6.78
C GLU A 175 17.73 7.75 -7.08
N LEU A 176 19.01 7.48 -6.94
CA LEU A 176 19.58 6.13 -7.07
C LEU A 176 19.00 5.17 -6.00
N ASN A 177 18.73 5.68 -4.80
CA ASN A 177 18.08 4.89 -3.76
C ASN A 177 16.59 4.67 -4.04
N VAL A 178 15.91 5.60 -4.73
CA VAL A 178 14.50 5.43 -5.14
C VAL A 178 14.40 4.26 -6.12
N ALA A 179 15.23 4.23 -7.16
CA ALA A 179 15.26 3.15 -8.15
C ALA A 179 15.48 1.75 -7.55
N SER A 180 16.24 1.66 -6.45
CA SER A 180 16.53 0.38 -5.78
C SER A 180 15.50 -0.04 -4.75
N ARG A 181 14.39 0.69 -4.59
CA ARG A 181 13.41 0.46 -3.51
C ARG A 181 11.96 0.50 -3.95
N HIS A 182 11.70 1.03 -5.13
CA HIS A 182 10.36 1.29 -5.63
C HIS A 182 10.22 0.86 -7.09
N LEU A 183 9.00 0.55 -7.52
CA LEU A 183 8.69 0.23 -8.91
C LEU A 183 8.61 1.49 -9.75
N SER A 184 9.15 1.43 -10.98
CA SER A 184 8.82 2.39 -12.01
C SER A 184 7.43 2.13 -12.60
N HIS A 185 6.92 3.14 -13.29
CA HIS A 185 5.66 3.05 -14.02
C HIS A 185 5.71 1.97 -15.11
N GLU A 186 6.86 1.85 -15.75
CA GLU A 186 7.12 0.89 -16.81
C GLU A 186 7.09 -0.54 -16.26
N GLN A 187 7.81 -0.82 -15.17
CA GLN A 187 7.83 -2.13 -14.49
C GLN A 187 6.44 -2.54 -14.00
N ALA A 188 5.70 -1.60 -13.38
CA ALA A 188 4.34 -1.85 -12.93
C ALA A 188 3.40 -2.18 -14.10
N SER A 189 3.51 -1.43 -15.21
CA SER A 189 2.69 -1.63 -16.42
C SER A 189 2.97 -2.97 -17.09
N GLU A 190 4.24 -3.35 -17.24
CA GLU A 190 4.63 -4.67 -17.78
C GLU A 190 4.04 -5.80 -16.95
N TRP A 191 4.17 -5.73 -15.63
CA TRP A 191 3.61 -6.75 -14.75
C TRP A 191 2.08 -6.81 -14.82
N LEU A 192 1.40 -5.65 -14.92
CA LEU A 192 -0.05 -5.58 -15.11
C LEU A 192 -0.48 -6.23 -16.42
N MET A 193 0.19 -5.96 -17.54
CA MET A 193 -0.09 -6.58 -18.84
C MET A 193 -0.02 -8.11 -18.79
N GLU A 194 0.91 -8.64 -18.00
CA GLU A 194 1.03 -10.09 -17.81
C GLU A 194 -0.08 -10.70 -16.95
N ASN A 195 -0.69 -9.93 -16.04
CA ASN A 195 -1.58 -10.46 -15.01
C ASN A 195 -3.06 -10.13 -15.21
N MET A 196 -3.38 -8.98 -15.81
CA MET A 196 -4.75 -8.51 -15.99
C MET A 196 -5.52 -9.27 -17.06
N SER A 197 -6.83 -9.33 -16.88
CA SER A 197 -7.81 -9.70 -17.89
C SER A 197 -8.53 -8.45 -18.43
N ALA A 198 -9.33 -8.60 -19.48
CA ALA A 198 -10.12 -7.49 -20.04
C ALA A 198 -11.18 -6.90 -19.09
N LYS A 199 -11.44 -7.56 -17.95
CA LYS A 199 -12.40 -7.08 -16.93
C LYS A 199 -11.72 -6.51 -15.70
N SER A 200 -10.40 -6.58 -15.63
CA SER A 200 -9.62 -6.11 -14.49
C SER A 200 -9.55 -4.60 -14.46
N GLU A 201 -9.59 -4.04 -13.28
CA GLU A 201 -9.31 -2.63 -12.99
C GLU A 201 -7.95 -2.51 -12.31
N TYR A 202 -7.25 -1.40 -12.52
CA TYR A 202 -6.03 -1.10 -11.79
C TYR A 202 -5.98 0.36 -11.33
N VAL A 203 -5.23 0.60 -10.30
CA VAL A 203 -4.88 1.94 -9.81
C VAL A 203 -3.42 1.96 -9.39
N PHE A 204 -2.71 2.97 -9.86
CA PHE A 204 -1.35 3.21 -9.41
C PHE A 204 -1.35 3.95 -8.07
N LEU A 205 -0.53 3.46 -7.15
CA LEU A 205 -0.36 4.02 -5.82
C LEU A 205 1.07 4.51 -5.62
N HIS A 206 1.29 5.25 -4.54
CA HIS A 206 2.61 5.69 -4.07
C HIS A 206 3.43 6.46 -5.12
N GLY A 207 2.75 7.19 -6.03
CA GLY A 207 3.41 8.06 -7.00
C GLY A 207 4.14 9.23 -6.34
N HIS A 208 5.32 9.56 -6.84
CA HIS A 208 6.05 10.74 -6.41
C HIS A 208 5.37 11.99 -6.95
N LYS A 209 4.78 12.81 -6.07
CA LYS A 209 4.20 14.10 -6.46
C LYS A 209 5.30 15.14 -6.56
N ASP A 210 5.79 15.42 -7.75
CA ASP A 210 6.56 16.62 -7.99
C ASP A 210 5.69 17.85 -7.69
N LYS A 211 6.14 18.70 -6.76
CA LYS A 211 5.44 19.92 -6.35
C LYS A 211 5.22 20.93 -7.50
N LYS A 212 5.71 20.66 -8.70
CA LYS A 212 5.63 21.53 -9.87
C LYS A 212 4.69 21.07 -11.02
N LYS A 213 4.17 19.83 -10.99
CA LYS A 213 3.30 19.29 -12.07
C LYS A 213 1.89 18.93 -11.62
N THR A 214 1.32 19.60 -10.62
CA THR A 214 -0.01 19.31 -10.07
C THR A 214 -1.17 19.82 -10.95
N GLN A 215 -1.06 19.88 -12.28
CA GLN A 215 -2.15 20.40 -13.13
C GLN A 215 -2.49 19.61 -14.39
N GLU A 216 -1.87 18.47 -14.72
CA GLU A 216 -2.12 17.85 -16.05
C GLU A 216 -2.57 16.38 -16.08
N TRP A 217 -2.93 15.76 -14.94
CA TRP A 217 -3.38 14.35 -14.95
C TRP A 217 -4.86 14.14 -14.59
N GLU A 218 -5.66 15.22 -14.60
CA GLU A 218 -7.11 15.11 -14.64
C GLU A 218 -7.58 15.19 -16.11
N TYR A 219 -8.21 14.10 -16.56
CA TYR A 219 -8.88 13.94 -17.86
C TYR A 219 -8.00 13.61 -19.09
N ALA A 220 -7.76 12.33 -19.28
CA ALA A 220 -7.77 11.72 -20.59
C ALA A 220 -8.81 10.58 -20.59
N ASP A 221 -10.08 10.98 -20.43
CA ASP A 221 -11.25 10.18 -20.78
C ASP A 221 -11.92 10.86 -21.97
N THR A 222 -11.83 10.27 -23.14
CA THR A 222 -12.91 10.15 -24.15
C THR A 222 -12.58 9.00 -25.08
#